data_c9150c61debe3b2e2ae1b6bfc132d9d2
#
_entry.id   c9150c61debe3b2e2ae1b6bfc132d9d2
#
_cell.length_a   1.000
_cell.length_b   1.000
_cell.length_c   1.000
_cell.angle_alpha   90.00
_cell.angle_beta   90.00
_cell.angle_gamma   90.00
#
_symmetry.space_group_name_H-M   'P 1'
#
loop_
_entity.id
_entity.type
_entity.pdbx_description
1 polymer ?
#
loop_
_entity_poly.entity_id
_entity_poly.type
_entity_poly.pdbx_seq_one_letter_code
_entity_poly.pdbx_strand_id
1 'polypeptide(L)'
;MKPTNNRLPGSRAASQNRLSHGVYALAVISCLALSAVCLRAQSETPIAADGEKMERQMWADFKAKNWKEVESKIADGFQSVHPDGARSRAGEISLIEKLNLGEIAFSNFKSTTSGDNIVVTYMISVQEMIDGKQLSRKPAPRLSVWKKGTHGWQWICHANLNPIP
;
A
#
# COMPACT_ATOMS: atom_id res chain seq x y z
N MET A 1 6.13 75.37 7.91
CA MET A 1 5.02 76.17 8.47
C MET A 1 4.31 75.39 9.54
N LYS A 2 4.57 75.62 10.79
CA LYS A 2 3.71 75.46 11.94
C LYS A 2 2.64 76.54 11.84
N PRO A 3 1.57 76.61 12.65
CA PRO A 3 1.22 75.96 13.91
C PRO A 3 -0.31 75.58 13.98
N THR A 4 -0.93 75.06 14.96
CA THR A 4 -1.23 75.33 16.35
C THR A 4 -2.47 74.51 16.76
N ASN A 5 -2.43 73.80 17.83
CA ASN A 5 -2.93 74.05 19.18
C ASN A 5 -4.48 74.23 19.35
N ASN A 6 -5.13 73.42 20.17
CA ASN A 6 -5.75 73.78 21.44
C ASN A 6 -6.60 72.69 22.07
N ARG A 7 -6.20 72.16 23.19
CA ARG A 7 -6.68 72.30 24.59
C ARG A 7 -8.13 71.83 24.86
N LEU A 8 -8.15 70.84 25.70
CA LEU A 8 -8.95 70.53 26.93
C LEU A 8 -9.87 71.61 27.46
N PRO A 9 -10.79 71.42 28.46
CA PRO A 9 -10.82 70.39 29.53
C PRO A 9 -12.25 70.02 30.08
N GLY A 10 -12.24 69.27 31.14
CA GLY A 10 -13.20 69.33 32.23
C GLY A 10 -14.09 68.09 32.35
N SER A 11 -14.22 67.42 33.37
CA SER A 11 -14.18 67.56 34.82
C SER A 11 -15.24 66.64 35.46
N ARG A 12 -14.77 65.84 36.42
CA ARG A 12 -15.49 65.42 37.64
C ARG A 12 -16.85 64.71 37.56
N ALA A 13 -16.99 63.53 38.16
CA ALA A 13 -17.26 63.38 39.58
C ALA A 13 -17.30 61.93 40.03
N ALA A 14 -16.86 61.74 41.22
CA ALA A 14 -16.83 60.50 41.98
C ALA A 14 -18.22 60.05 42.44
N SER A 15 -18.44 58.75 42.56
CA SER A 15 -19.29 58.24 43.64
C SER A 15 -18.85 56.82 44.01
N GLN A 16 -18.53 56.68 45.26
CA GLN A 16 -18.28 55.44 45.99
C GLN A 16 -19.60 54.65 46.10
N ASN A 17 -19.59 53.35 46.05
CA ASN A 17 -19.85 52.52 47.22
C ASN A 17 -20.05 51.04 46.93
N ARG A 18 -19.50 50.33 47.82
CA ARG A 18 -19.92 49.09 48.50
C ARG A 18 -19.46 47.78 47.97
N LEU A 19 -18.62 47.21 48.82
CA LEU A 19 -18.29 45.82 49.03
C LEU A 19 -19.51 44.90 48.96
N SER A 20 -19.41 43.85 48.19
CA SER A 20 -20.05 42.60 48.52
C SER A 20 -19.09 41.42 48.16
N HIS A 21 -18.86 40.64 49.17
CA HIS A 21 -18.06 39.43 49.11
C HIS A 21 -18.73 38.41 48.17
N GLY A 22 -18.10 38.07 47.09
CA GLY A 22 -18.54 37.00 46.23
C GLY A 22 -17.38 36.04 46.01
N VAL A 23 -17.58 34.86 46.53
CA VAL A 23 -16.69 33.68 46.51
C VAL A 23 -16.18 33.44 45.11
N TYR A 24 -14.85 33.50 44.91
CA TYR A 24 -14.20 33.10 43.68
C TYR A 24 -14.13 31.57 43.66
N ALA A 25 -15.08 30.96 42.98
CA ALA A 25 -14.94 29.59 42.55
C ALA A 25 -13.97 29.56 41.39
N LEU A 26 -12.74 29.16 41.63
CA LEU A 26 -11.75 28.81 40.62
C LEU A 26 -12.22 27.56 39.89
N ALA A 27 -12.90 27.72 38.77
CA ALA A 27 -13.10 26.64 37.82
C ALA A 27 -11.82 26.48 37.00
N VAL A 28 -10.96 25.56 37.46
CA VAL A 28 -9.84 25.07 36.65
C VAL A 28 -10.46 24.22 35.56
N ILE A 29 -10.66 24.81 34.39
CA ILE A 29 -10.98 24.04 33.19
C ILE A 29 -9.70 23.39 32.72
N SER A 30 -9.49 22.17 33.17
CA SER A 30 -8.50 21.26 32.56
C SER A 30 -8.95 20.95 31.16
N CYS A 31 -8.41 21.66 30.17
CA CYS A 31 -8.43 21.23 28.78
C CYS A 31 -7.55 19.98 28.65
N LEU A 32 -8.11 18.82 28.93
CA LEU A 32 -7.61 17.56 28.45
C LEU A 32 -7.77 17.54 26.93
N ALA A 33 -6.72 17.99 26.24
CA ALA A 33 -6.57 17.72 24.82
C ALA A 33 -6.38 16.20 24.69
N LEU A 34 -7.48 15.46 24.53
CA LEU A 34 -7.44 14.12 23.99
C LEU A 34 -6.94 14.25 22.57
N SER A 35 -5.62 14.09 22.42
CA SER A 35 -5.01 13.78 21.14
C SER A 35 -5.52 12.39 20.75
N ALA A 36 -6.66 12.35 20.09
CA ALA A 36 -7.10 11.18 19.37
C ALA A 36 -6.08 10.94 18.25
N VAL A 37 -5.06 10.15 18.57
CA VAL A 37 -4.25 9.49 17.56
C VAL A 37 -5.22 8.57 16.82
N CYS A 38 -5.84 9.10 15.77
CA CYS A 38 -6.46 8.28 14.76
C CYS A 38 -5.36 7.40 14.18
N LEU A 39 -5.16 6.20 14.75
CA LEU A 39 -4.62 5.10 13.99
C LEU A 39 -5.58 4.94 12.80
N ARG A 40 -5.21 5.57 11.70
CA ARG A 40 -5.79 5.25 10.41
C ARG A 40 -5.36 3.81 10.14
N ALA A 41 -6.14 2.85 10.60
CA ALA A 41 -6.16 1.55 9.96
C ALA A 41 -6.40 1.87 8.49
N GLN A 42 -5.37 1.72 7.67
CA GLN A 42 -5.55 1.77 6.22
C GLN A 42 -6.48 0.60 5.93
N SER A 43 -7.79 0.89 5.81
CA SER A 43 -8.70 -0.09 5.25
C SER A 43 -8.16 -0.34 3.84
N GLU A 44 -7.61 -1.52 3.64
CA GLU A 44 -7.26 -1.96 2.31
C GLU A 44 -8.49 -1.75 1.44
N THR A 45 -8.32 -0.98 0.36
CA THR A 45 -9.43 -0.81 -0.58
C THR A 45 -9.78 -2.21 -1.09
N PRO A 46 -11.06 -2.52 -1.37
CA PRO A 46 -11.47 -3.84 -1.88
C PRO A 46 -10.61 -4.31 -3.06
N ILE A 47 -10.16 -3.39 -3.90
CA ILE A 47 -9.28 -3.65 -5.05
C ILE A 47 -7.86 -4.08 -4.61
N ALA A 48 -7.35 -3.61 -3.47
CA ALA A 48 -6.03 -4.04 -2.98
C ALA A 48 -6.06 -5.49 -2.50
N ALA A 49 -7.16 -5.93 -1.87
CA ALA A 49 -7.38 -7.33 -1.52
C ALA A 49 -7.46 -8.24 -2.77
N ASP A 50 -7.94 -7.72 -3.90
CA ASP A 50 -7.96 -8.44 -5.18
C ASP A 50 -6.55 -8.77 -5.69
N GLY A 51 -5.56 -7.90 -5.45
CA GLY A 51 -4.18 -8.13 -5.86
C GLY A 51 -3.57 -9.38 -5.23
N GLU A 52 -3.66 -9.53 -3.91
CA GLU A 52 -3.20 -10.73 -3.20
C GLU A 52 -3.93 -11.98 -3.67
N LYS A 53 -5.25 -11.90 -3.84
CA LYS A 53 -6.07 -13.02 -4.33
C LYS A 53 -5.63 -13.46 -5.73
N MET A 54 -5.36 -12.53 -6.63
CA MET A 54 -4.90 -12.84 -8.00
C MET A 54 -3.53 -13.52 -7.99
N GLU A 55 -2.58 -13.05 -7.17
CA GLU A 55 -1.26 -13.68 -7.03
C GLU A 55 -1.39 -15.10 -6.49
N ARG A 56 -2.12 -15.29 -5.41
CA ARG A 56 -2.33 -16.62 -4.82
C ARG A 56 -2.97 -17.58 -5.82
N GLN A 57 -3.95 -17.12 -6.60
CA GLN A 57 -4.59 -17.92 -7.62
C GLN A 57 -3.63 -18.29 -8.75
N MET A 58 -2.79 -17.34 -9.23
CA MET A 58 -1.82 -17.58 -10.27
C MET A 58 -0.82 -18.68 -9.84
N TRP A 59 -0.29 -18.58 -8.62
CA TRP A 59 0.61 -19.61 -8.07
C TRP A 59 -0.08 -20.96 -7.85
N ALA A 60 -1.36 -20.96 -7.49
CA ALA A 60 -2.16 -22.18 -7.41
C ALA A 60 -2.33 -22.83 -8.79
N ASP A 61 -2.58 -22.04 -9.84
CA ASP A 61 -2.69 -22.50 -11.21
C ASP A 61 -1.36 -23.06 -11.74
N PHE A 62 -0.22 -22.41 -11.43
CA PHE A 62 1.11 -22.95 -11.73
C PHE A 62 1.31 -24.33 -11.07
N LYS A 63 1.01 -24.44 -9.78
CA LYS A 63 1.15 -25.70 -9.04
C LYS A 63 0.25 -26.79 -9.56
N ALA A 64 -0.99 -26.44 -9.96
CA ALA A 64 -1.95 -27.38 -10.52
C ALA A 64 -1.72 -27.68 -12.01
N LYS A 65 -0.78 -26.98 -12.65
CA LYS A 65 -0.50 -27.06 -14.10
C LYS A 65 -1.69 -26.70 -14.97
N ASN A 66 -2.49 -25.72 -14.52
CA ASN A 66 -3.64 -25.20 -15.25
C ASN A 66 -3.22 -24.23 -16.36
N TRP A 67 -2.44 -24.72 -17.31
CA TRP A 67 -1.75 -23.90 -18.32
C TRP A 67 -2.68 -23.00 -19.11
N LYS A 68 -3.85 -23.50 -19.50
CA LYS A 68 -4.86 -22.70 -20.21
C LYS A 68 -5.31 -21.47 -19.42
N GLU A 69 -5.52 -21.63 -18.11
CA GLU A 69 -5.89 -20.53 -17.22
C GLU A 69 -4.72 -19.55 -17.04
N VAL A 70 -3.50 -20.08 -16.88
CA VAL A 70 -2.28 -19.29 -16.80
C VAL A 70 -2.10 -18.41 -18.03
N GLU A 71 -2.12 -19.02 -19.22
CA GLU A 71 -1.95 -18.31 -20.49
C GLU A 71 -3.00 -17.23 -20.72
N SER A 72 -4.26 -17.49 -20.34
CA SER A 72 -5.36 -16.53 -20.49
C SER A 72 -5.16 -15.27 -19.65
N LYS A 73 -4.43 -15.40 -18.53
CA LYS A 73 -4.14 -14.30 -17.61
C LYS A 73 -2.89 -13.51 -17.97
N ILE A 74 -2.01 -14.03 -18.82
CA ILE A 74 -0.78 -13.34 -19.24
C ILE A 74 -1.08 -12.52 -20.51
N ALA A 75 -0.98 -11.20 -20.41
CA ALA A 75 -1.27 -10.27 -21.52
C ALA A 75 -0.27 -10.44 -22.69
N ASP A 76 -0.68 -10.11 -23.90
CA ASP A 76 0.17 -10.19 -25.09
C ASP A 76 1.45 -9.36 -24.98
N GLY A 77 1.39 -8.19 -24.36
CA GLY A 77 2.53 -7.31 -24.11
C GLY A 77 3.28 -7.58 -22.80
N PHE A 78 3.09 -8.75 -22.20
CA PHE A 78 3.74 -9.12 -20.94
C PHE A 78 5.25 -9.14 -21.03
N GLN A 79 5.89 -8.66 -19.97
CA GLN A 79 7.35 -8.78 -19.77
C GLN A 79 7.65 -9.17 -18.32
N SER A 80 8.68 -9.96 -18.14
CA SER A 80 9.22 -10.28 -16.83
C SER A 80 10.72 -10.04 -16.74
N VAL A 81 11.20 -9.89 -15.51
CA VAL A 81 12.62 -9.81 -15.17
C VAL A 81 12.93 -10.88 -14.13
N HIS A 82 13.94 -11.67 -14.41
CA HIS A 82 14.50 -12.69 -13.52
C HIS A 82 15.98 -12.41 -13.26
N PRO A 83 16.62 -13.08 -12.28
CA PRO A 83 18.05 -12.87 -11.99
C PRO A 83 18.99 -13.08 -13.18
N ASP A 84 18.57 -13.89 -14.15
CA ASP A 84 19.32 -14.22 -15.37
C ASP A 84 18.89 -13.42 -16.61
N GLY A 85 17.93 -12.48 -16.48
CA GLY A 85 17.54 -11.58 -17.55
C GLY A 85 16.04 -11.38 -17.72
N ALA A 86 15.70 -10.62 -18.76
CA ALA A 86 14.31 -10.34 -19.13
C ALA A 86 13.73 -11.44 -20.02
N ARG A 87 12.40 -11.63 -19.94
CA ARG A 87 11.63 -12.56 -20.78
C ARG A 87 10.41 -11.90 -21.37
N SER A 88 10.09 -12.30 -22.59
CA SER A 88 8.79 -12.02 -23.22
C SER A 88 7.72 -12.97 -22.69
N ARG A 89 6.46 -12.72 -23.04
CA ARG A 89 5.33 -13.62 -22.75
C ARG A 89 5.63 -15.08 -23.10
N ALA A 90 6.11 -15.34 -24.31
CA ALA A 90 6.42 -16.72 -24.75
C ALA A 90 7.54 -17.35 -23.91
N GLY A 91 8.59 -16.58 -23.60
CA GLY A 91 9.69 -17.04 -22.75
C GLY A 91 9.24 -17.36 -21.32
N GLU A 92 8.35 -16.55 -20.76
CA GLU A 92 7.79 -16.78 -19.43
C GLU A 92 6.89 -18.01 -19.39
N ILE A 93 5.98 -18.18 -20.34
CA ILE A 93 5.13 -19.37 -20.45
C ILE A 93 5.99 -20.62 -20.54
N SER A 94 6.99 -20.64 -21.42
CA SER A 94 7.91 -21.78 -21.57
C SER A 94 8.69 -22.12 -20.30
N LEU A 95 9.00 -21.10 -19.46
CA LEU A 95 9.61 -21.32 -18.16
C LEU A 95 8.61 -21.92 -17.16
N ILE A 96 7.42 -21.32 -17.07
CA ILE A 96 6.38 -21.74 -16.12
C ILE A 96 5.96 -23.20 -16.36
N GLU A 97 5.85 -23.64 -17.61
CA GLU A 97 5.51 -25.02 -17.97
C GLU A 97 6.52 -26.06 -17.46
N LYS A 98 7.77 -25.65 -17.24
CA LYS A 98 8.83 -26.53 -16.69
C LYS A 98 8.84 -26.58 -15.17
N LEU A 99 8.07 -25.72 -14.49
CA LEU A 99 8.02 -25.66 -13.04
C LEU A 99 7.38 -26.91 -12.44
N ASN A 100 8.02 -27.43 -11.40
CA ASN A 100 7.39 -28.35 -10.47
C ASN A 100 7.43 -27.72 -9.09
N LEU A 101 6.24 -27.37 -8.58
CA LEU A 101 6.07 -26.62 -7.34
C LEU A 101 5.57 -27.52 -6.21
N GLY A 102 6.27 -27.49 -5.08
CA GLY A 102 5.85 -28.12 -3.83
C GLY A 102 5.12 -27.15 -2.91
N GLU A 103 5.66 -26.96 -1.71
CA GLU A 103 5.12 -26.02 -0.73
C GLU A 103 5.36 -24.57 -1.16
N ILE A 104 4.35 -23.74 -0.91
CA ILE A 104 4.38 -22.30 -1.20
C ILE A 104 3.96 -21.56 0.06
N ALA A 105 4.77 -20.61 0.51
CA ALA A 105 4.47 -19.73 1.62
C ALA A 105 4.64 -18.26 1.17
N PHE A 106 3.63 -17.45 1.44
CA PHE A 106 3.62 -16.03 1.11
C PHE A 106 3.69 -15.19 2.37
N SER A 107 4.31 -14.01 2.28
CA SER A 107 4.30 -13.02 3.33
C SER A 107 4.45 -11.61 2.75
N ASN A 108 4.18 -10.60 3.60
CA ASN A 108 4.42 -9.18 3.30
C ASN A 108 3.74 -8.69 2.02
N PHE A 109 2.50 -9.11 1.77
CA PHE A 109 1.72 -8.58 0.67
C PHE A 109 1.48 -7.09 0.82
N LYS A 110 1.68 -6.36 -0.26
CA LYS A 110 1.28 -4.98 -0.40
C LYS A 110 0.72 -4.77 -1.80
N SER A 111 -0.51 -4.29 -1.87
CA SER A 111 -1.16 -3.97 -3.14
C SER A 111 -1.50 -2.48 -3.19
N THR A 112 -1.27 -1.86 -4.33
CA THR A 112 -1.63 -0.47 -4.61
C THR A 112 -2.29 -0.38 -5.97
N THR A 113 -3.19 0.57 -6.13
CA THR A 113 -3.90 0.81 -7.39
C THR A 113 -3.41 2.08 -8.07
N SER A 114 -3.36 2.07 -9.40
CA SER A 114 -3.05 3.23 -10.22
C SER A 114 -3.86 3.14 -11.53
N GLY A 115 -4.97 3.87 -11.59
CA GLY A 115 -5.94 3.74 -12.68
C GLY A 115 -6.43 2.29 -12.80
N ASP A 116 -6.33 1.73 -13.99
CA ASP A 116 -6.74 0.35 -14.28
C ASP A 116 -5.67 -0.70 -13.92
N ASN A 117 -4.66 -0.32 -13.14
CA ASN A 117 -3.60 -1.23 -12.75
C ASN A 117 -3.60 -1.50 -11.24
N ILE A 118 -3.21 -2.72 -10.88
CA ILE A 118 -2.85 -3.11 -9.52
C ILE A 118 -1.38 -3.51 -9.52
N VAL A 119 -0.61 -2.89 -8.63
CA VAL A 119 0.78 -3.27 -8.36
C VAL A 119 0.81 -4.06 -7.07
N VAL A 120 1.36 -5.27 -7.13
CA VAL A 120 1.45 -6.18 -5.99
C VAL A 120 2.91 -6.50 -5.71
N THR A 121 3.34 -6.32 -4.48
CA THR A 121 4.64 -6.80 -4.00
C THR A 121 4.44 -7.78 -2.86
N TYR A 122 5.28 -8.80 -2.79
CA TYR A 122 5.21 -9.82 -1.76
C TYR A 122 6.54 -10.56 -1.61
N MET A 123 6.67 -11.30 -0.55
CA MET A 123 7.74 -12.28 -0.37
C MET A 123 7.17 -13.67 -0.58
N ILE A 124 7.91 -14.53 -1.27
CA ILE A 124 7.53 -15.92 -1.47
C ILE A 124 8.69 -16.86 -1.13
N SER A 125 8.39 -17.90 -0.39
CA SER A 125 9.22 -19.10 -0.25
C SER A 125 8.52 -20.23 -0.98
N VAL A 126 9.17 -20.81 -1.96
CA VAL A 126 8.57 -21.86 -2.77
C VAL A 126 9.54 -23.02 -2.94
N GLN A 127 9.03 -24.22 -2.76
CA GLN A 127 9.76 -25.42 -3.17
C GLN A 127 9.59 -25.57 -4.68
N GLU A 128 10.61 -25.18 -5.41
CA GLU A 128 10.59 -25.05 -6.86
C GLU A 128 11.69 -25.91 -7.47
N MET A 129 11.34 -26.66 -8.51
CA MET A 129 12.25 -27.48 -9.29
C MET A 129 12.10 -27.13 -10.76
N ILE A 130 13.21 -26.80 -11.41
CA ILE A 130 13.28 -26.54 -12.85
C ILE A 130 14.33 -27.48 -13.46
N ASP A 131 13.96 -28.20 -14.49
CA ASP A 131 14.84 -29.17 -15.19
C ASP A 131 15.60 -30.14 -14.23
N GLY A 132 14.88 -30.59 -13.18
CA GLY A 132 15.43 -31.46 -12.14
C GLY A 132 16.33 -30.80 -11.10
N LYS A 133 16.56 -29.47 -11.19
CA LYS A 133 17.37 -28.72 -10.24
C LYS A 133 16.48 -28.03 -9.21
N GLN A 134 16.70 -28.34 -7.94
CA GLN A 134 16.05 -27.66 -6.82
C GLN A 134 16.58 -26.24 -6.67
N LEU A 135 15.69 -25.26 -6.64
CA LEU A 135 16.03 -23.87 -6.39
C LEU A 135 16.02 -23.54 -4.89
N SER A 136 16.53 -22.36 -4.56
CA SER A 136 16.57 -21.87 -3.18
C SER A 136 15.15 -21.69 -2.63
N ARG A 137 14.91 -22.16 -1.40
CA ARG A 137 13.66 -21.95 -0.67
C ARG A 137 13.68 -20.70 0.23
N LYS A 138 14.75 -19.90 0.20
CA LYS A 138 14.79 -18.65 0.94
C LYS A 138 13.69 -17.72 0.43
N PRO A 139 12.98 -17.02 1.32
CA PRO A 139 12.01 -16.02 0.89
C PRO A 139 12.66 -15.00 -0.05
N ALA A 140 12.01 -14.76 -1.18
CA ALA A 140 12.51 -13.87 -2.21
C ALA A 140 11.43 -12.88 -2.63
N PRO A 141 11.80 -11.60 -2.90
CA PRO A 141 10.82 -10.58 -3.25
C PRO A 141 10.29 -10.79 -4.68
N ARG A 142 9.02 -10.45 -4.84
CA ARG A 142 8.29 -10.45 -6.12
C ARG A 142 7.58 -9.13 -6.31
N LEU A 143 7.44 -8.73 -7.56
CA LEU A 143 6.57 -7.65 -7.98
C LEU A 143 5.76 -8.13 -9.18
N SER A 144 4.46 -7.84 -9.15
CA SER A 144 3.56 -8.08 -10.26
C SER A 144 2.75 -6.84 -10.56
N VAL A 145 2.42 -6.64 -11.83
CA VAL A 145 1.46 -5.63 -12.26
C VAL A 145 0.34 -6.30 -13.04
N TRP A 146 -0.87 -6.07 -12.57
CA TRP A 146 -2.10 -6.53 -13.20
C TRP A 146 -2.83 -5.34 -13.81
N LYS A 147 -3.34 -5.49 -15.00
CA LYS A 147 -4.13 -4.48 -15.70
C LYS A 147 -5.54 -4.99 -15.96
N LYS A 148 -6.52 -4.17 -15.68
CA LYS A 148 -7.92 -4.46 -16.00
C LYS A 148 -8.16 -4.20 -17.49
N GLY A 149 -8.57 -5.24 -18.20
CA GLY A 149 -8.95 -5.18 -19.61
C GLY A 149 -10.39 -5.62 -19.83
N THR A 150 -10.79 -5.76 -21.07
CA THR A 150 -12.14 -6.21 -21.49
C THR A 150 -12.43 -7.66 -21.09
N HIS A 151 -11.39 -8.47 -20.93
CA HIS A 151 -11.48 -9.89 -20.55
C HIS A 151 -11.14 -10.15 -19.08
N GLY A 152 -11.16 -9.11 -18.23
CA GLY A 152 -10.80 -9.20 -16.82
C GLY A 152 -9.37 -8.72 -16.54
N TRP A 153 -8.84 -9.14 -15.39
CA TRP A 153 -7.48 -8.79 -14.99
C TRP A 153 -6.44 -9.64 -15.72
N GLN A 154 -5.45 -8.99 -16.29
CA GLN A 154 -4.34 -9.63 -16.98
C GLN A 154 -2.99 -9.22 -16.37
N TRP A 155 -2.10 -10.17 -16.26
CA TRP A 155 -0.73 -9.98 -15.79
C TRP A 155 0.10 -9.34 -16.91
N ILE A 156 0.61 -8.14 -16.66
CA ILE A 156 1.36 -7.36 -17.67
C ILE A 156 2.84 -7.27 -17.37
N CYS A 157 3.24 -7.47 -16.11
CA CYS A 157 4.63 -7.41 -15.70
C CYS A 157 4.88 -8.27 -14.46
N HIS A 158 6.07 -8.89 -14.40
CA HIS A 158 6.55 -9.63 -13.24
C HIS A 158 8.04 -9.42 -13.01
N ALA A 159 8.43 -9.32 -11.74
CA ALA A 159 9.83 -9.37 -11.35
C ALA A 159 10.05 -10.49 -10.32
N ASN A 160 10.97 -11.38 -10.64
CA ASN A 160 11.43 -12.47 -9.78
C ASN A 160 12.85 -12.15 -9.34
N LEU A 161 13.00 -11.64 -8.12
CA LEU A 161 14.28 -11.18 -7.60
C LEU A 161 14.93 -12.23 -6.71
N ASN A 162 16.26 -12.16 -6.59
CA ASN A 162 16.99 -13.00 -5.64
C ASN A 162 16.64 -12.67 -4.19
N PRO A 163 16.70 -13.66 -3.27
CA PRO A 163 16.67 -13.37 -1.84
C PRO A 163 17.76 -12.38 -1.47
N ILE A 164 17.44 -11.47 -0.57
CA ILE A 164 18.46 -10.61 0.04
C ILE A 164 19.35 -11.49 0.92
N PRO A 165 20.68 -11.33 0.89
CA PRO A 165 21.61 -12.10 1.70
C PRO A 165 21.37 -12.02 3.18
#